data_153869a0b019ec4d7f1670eed06f06ff
#
_entry.id   153869a0b019ec4d7f1670eed06f06ff
#
_cell.length_a   1.000
_cell.length_b   1.000
_cell.length_c   1.000
_cell.angle_alpha   90.00
_cell.angle_beta   90.00
_cell.angle_gamma   90.00
#
_symmetry.space_group_name_H-M   'P 1'
#
loop_
_entity.id
_entity.type
_entity.pdbx_description
1 polymer ?
#
loop_
_entity_poly.entity_id
_entity_poly.type
_entity_poly.pdbx_seq_one_letter_code
_entity_poly.pdbx_strand_id
1 'polypeptide(L)'
;MFIAEQGKKWNGFSNIFIMEILDKYNQWNSVLAEKYYNLWPEATYHIWDGVISPQDYYNSPLKVMFLNKEAYDTNSDSYDISEALQEELLLNKPIFNNCPIKYNIKNRLSVLRLINNQGLKQIDDGIYSQYSNEDYYQDLLKTAYCNIKKSDGAGKSNSHNLKNCFLRNMEIIEEQISFFNPSLIVGGNVVDGIIDDNVEWGDILYVSESHYISIYQIIIRGEAYPFLDMYHPARAIKHVIDRIELFKALTYVNDKYPGFWQNRCKNTCFRTEK
;
A
#
# COMPACT_ATOMS: atom_id res chain seq x y z
N MET A 1 -35.83 8.64 -0.78
CA MET A 1 -36.86 7.60 -0.99
C MET A 1 -36.40 6.74 -2.17
N PHE A 2 -36.27 5.43 -1.97
CA PHE A 2 -35.75 4.37 -2.86
C PHE A 2 -34.23 4.29 -3.04
N ILE A 3 -33.59 3.61 -2.09
CA ILE A 3 -32.38 2.82 -2.32
C ILE A 3 -32.88 1.41 -2.67
N ALA A 4 -32.68 0.99 -3.92
CA ALA A 4 -33.06 -0.33 -4.38
C ALA A 4 -32.07 -1.36 -3.83
N GLU A 5 -32.59 -2.29 -3.04
CA GLU A 5 -31.98 -3.54 -2.62
C GLU A 5 -31.53 -4.34 -3.85
N GLN A 6 -30.22 -4.43 -4.08
CA GLN A 6 -29.68 -5.57 -4.82
C GLN A 6 -29.23 -6.63 -3.83
N GLY A 7 -30.17 -7.49 -3.46
CA GLY A 7 -29.95 -8.66 -2.61
C GLY A 7 -29.06 -9.69 -3.27
N LYS A 8 -27.73 -9.62 -3.06
CA LYS A 8 -26.86 -10.77 -3.19
C LYS A 8 -26.95 -11.59 -1.92
N LYS A 9 -27.54 -12.77 -1.98
CA LYS A 9 -27.48 -13.79 -0.93
C LYS A 9 -26.00 -14.14 -0.67
N TRP A 10 -25.43 -13.56 0.35
CA TRP A 10 -24.12 -13.98 0.88
C TRP A 10 -24.35 -15.22 1.72
N ASN A 11 -23.60 -16.29 1.43
CA ASN A 11 -23.65 -17.52 2.24
C ASN A 11 -23.14 -17.20 3.66
N GLY A 12 -23.90 -17.57 4.68
CA GLY A 12 -23.65 -17.20 6.08
C GLY A 12 -22.25 -17.55 6.64
N PHE A 13 -21.53 -18.47 6.02
CA PHE A 13 -20.14 -18.80 6.37
C PHE A 13 -19.14 -17.70 6.03
N SER A 14 -19.38 -16.88 5.01
CA SER A 14 -18.46 -15.79 4.64
C SER A 14 -18.54 -14.61 5.63
N ASN A 15 -19.69 -14.35 6.21
CA ASN A 15 -19.87 -13.23 7.15
C ASN A 15 -19.16 -13.45 8.49
N ILE A 16 -19.20 -14.67 9.03
CA ILE A 16 -18.52 -15.03 10.29
C ILE A 16 -17.00 -14.89 10.12
N PHE A 17 -16.47 -15.38 9.02
CA PHE A 17 -15.04 -15.28 8.71
C PHE A 17 -14.57 -13.83 8.54
N ILE A 18 -15.36 -13.00 7.88
CA ILE A 18 -15.04 -11.57 7.71
C ILE A 18 -15.06 -10.83 9.05
N MET A 19 -16.07 -11.08 9.90
CA MET A 19 -16.12 -10.47 11.24
C MET A 19 -14.90 -10.86 12.09
N GLU A 20 -14.49 -12.12 12.04
CA GLU A 20 -13.29 -12.58 12.76
C GLU A 20 -12.00 -11.89 12.27
N ILE A 21 -11.88 -11.64 10.96
CA ILE A 21 -10.75 -10.89 10.40
C ILE A 21 -10.76 -9.45 10.90
N LEU A 22 -11.92 -8.78 10.87
CA LEU A 22 -12.06 -7.40 11.31
C LEU A 22 -11.73 -7.23 12.79
N ASP A 23 -12.23 -8.14 13.64
CA ASP A 23 -11.97 -8.11 15.07
C ASP A 23 -10.47 -8.31 15.37
N LYS A 24 -9.84 -9.28 14.72
CA LYS A 24 -8.39 -9.52 14.84
C LYS A 24 -7.57 -8.32 14.35
N TYR A 25 -7.97 -7.72 13.21
CA TYR A 25 -7.31 -6.54 12.69
C TYR A 25 -7.40 -5.38 13.67
N ASN A 26 -8.59 -5.07 14.16
CA ASN A 26 -8.80 -3.94 15.07
C ASN A 26 -8.02 -4.12 16.38
N GLN A 27 -8.07 -5.32 16.96
CA GLN A 27 -7.31 -5.63 18.17
C GLN A 27 -5.82 -5.49 17.96
N TRP A 28 -5.29 -6.07 16.88
CA TRP A 28 -3.88 -6.02 16.56
C TRP A 28 -3.42 -4.59 16.24
N ASN A 29 -4.18 -3.86 15.42
CA ASN A 29 -3.86 -2.48 15.03
C ASN A 29 -3.80 -1.55 16.26
N SER A 30 -4.74 -1.70 17.19
CA SER A 30 -4.74 -0.93 18.45
C SER A 30 -3.51 -1.21 19.30
N VAL A 31 -3.12 -2.48 19.47
CA VAL A 31 -1.91 -2.87 20.23
C VAL A 31 -0.66 -2.29 19.59
N LEU A 32 -0.58 -2.32 18.25
CA LEU A 32 0.58 -1.83 17.53
C LEU A 32 0.69 -0.30 17.55
N ALA A 33 -0.45 0.38 17.46
CA ALA A 33 -0.52 1.83 17.64
C ALA A 33 -0.06 2.26 19.04
N GLU A 34 -0.49 1.53 20.08
CA GLU A 34 -0.04 1.79 21.45
C GLU A 34 1.47 1.58 21.62
N LYS A 35 2.03 0.50 21.04
CA LYS A 35 3.48 0.28 21.01
C LYS A 35 4.21 1.47 20.38
N TYR A 36 3.68 1.98 19.25
CA TYR A 36 4.26 3.12 18.56
C TYR A 36 4.19 4.40 19.41
N TYR A 37 3.05 4.69 20.00
CA TYR A 37 2.89 5.88 20.86
C TYR A 37 3.85 5.85 22.05
N ASN A 38 4.03 4.68 22.67
CA ASN A 38 5.00 4.49 23.75
C ASN A 38 6.46 4.62 23.29
N LEU A 39 6.74 4.29 22.01
CA LEU A 39 8.08 4.45 21.43
C LEU A 39 8.42 5.92 21.14
N TRP A 40 7.40 6.78 20.92
CA TRP A 40 7.56 8.19 20.57
C TRP A 40 6.80 9.13 21.53
N PRO A 41 7.08 9.07 22.85
CA PRO A 41 6.36 9.90 23.81
C PRO A 41 6.64 11.39 23.65
N GLU A 42 7.74 11.75 22.97
CA GLU A 42 8.12 13.12 22.68
C GLU A 42 7.44 13.72 21.45
N ALA A 43 6.74 12.93 20.65
CA ALA A 43 6.05 13.44 19.48
C ALA A 43 4.86 14.33 19.86
N THR A 44 4.74 15.48 19.20
CA THR A 44 3.63 16.42 19.47
C THR A 44 2.29 15.84 19.06
N TYR A 45 2.27 15.07 17.96
CA TYR A 45 1.11 14.33 17.47
C TYR A 45 1.55 13.08 16.72
N HIS A 46 0.66 12.13 16.63
CA HIS A 46 0.90 10.85 15.97
C HIS A 46 -0.01 10.70 14.76
N ILE A 47 0.56 10.18 13.67
CA ILE A 47 -0.18 9.89 12.45
C ILE A 47 -0.07 8.39 12.23
N TRP A 48 -1.12 7.67 12.63
CA TRP A 48 -1.18 6.24 12.46
C TRP A 48 -1.60 5.90 11.02
N ASP A 49 -1.39 4.66 10.64
CA ASP A 49 -1.71 4.15 9.31
C ASP A 49 -2.03 2.65 9.37
N GLY A 50 -2.57 2.13 8.28
CA GLY A 50 -2.98 0.74 8.24
C GLY A 50 -3.65 0.36 6.93
N VAL A 51 -4.50 -0.65 7.00
CA VAL A 51 -5.33 -1.11 5.88
C VAL A 51 -6.54 -0.18 5.76
N ILE A 52 -6.82 0.35 4.57
CA ILE A 52 -7.92 1.29 4.36
C ILE A 52 -9.27 0.63 4.62
N SER A 53 -9.52 -0.53 4.01
CA SER A 53 -10.70 -1.36 4.30
C SER A 53 -10.22 -2.80 4.53
N PRO A 54 -10.17 -3.28 5.78
CA PRO A 54 -9.74 -4.64 6.05
C PRO A 54 -10.55 -5.68 5.28
N GLN A 55 -11.85 -5.51 5.17
CA GLN A 55 -12.71 -6.41 4.41
C GLN A 55 -12.30 -6.48 2.93
N ASP A 56 -12.11 -5.34 2.27
CA ASP A 56 -11.77 -5.30 0.85
C ASP A 56 -10.32 -5.73 0.60
N TYR A 57 -9.42 -5.34 1.48
CA TYR A 57 -8.01 -5.70 1.41
C TYR A 57 -7.79 -7.21 1.50
N TYR A 58 -8.34 -7.86 2.54
CA TYR A 58 -8.13 -9.29 2.73
C TYR A 58 -8.88 -10.17 1.72
N ASN A 59 -9.94 -9.64 1.10
CA ASN A 59 -10.64 -10.30 0.00
C ASN A 59 -10.00 -10.01 -1.38
N SER A 60 -9.04 -9.09 -1.45
CA SER A 60 -8.38 -8.76 -2.71
C SER A 60 -7.44 -9.87 -3.16
N PRO A 61 -7.47 -10.28 -4.44
CA PRO A 61 -6.51 -11.21 -5.00
C PRO A 61 -5.10 -10.61 -5.08
N LEU A 62 -4.97 -9.30 -5.17
CA LEU A 62 -3.69 -8.57 -5.10
C LEU A 62 -3.77 -7.54 -3.97
N LYS A 63 -3.07 -7.81 -2.89
CA LYS A 63 -2.94 -6.91 -1.75
C LYS A 63 -1.76 -5.96 -1.95
N VAL A 64 -2.03 -4.69 -2.11
CA VAL A 64 -1.01 -3.67 -2.32
C VAL A 64 -0.80 -2.87 -1.05
N MET A 65 0.46 -2.73 -0.64
CA MET A 65 0.86 -1.89 0.48
C MET A 65 1.77 -0.77 -0.01
N PHE A 66 1.45 0.46 0.31
CA PHE A 66 2.32 1.60 0.07
C PHE A 66 3.22 1.84 1.27
N LEU A 67 4.55 1.74 1.08
CA LEU A 67 5.54 2.14 2.06
C LEU A 67 6.06 3.53 1.71
N ASN A 68 5.67 4.52 2.49
CA ASN A 68 5.94 5.93 2.25
C ASN A 68 6.89 6.51 3.31
N LYS A 69 7.37 7.73 3.08
CA LYS A 69 8.28 8.43 3.98
C LYS A 69 7.60 8.90 5.26
N GLU A 70 6.68 9.81 5.13
CA GLU A 70 5.94 10.47 6.20
C GLU A 70 4.64 11.03 5.67
N ALA A 71 3.65 11.21 6.55
CA ALA A 71 2.46 11.93 6.20
C ALA A 71 2.76 13.42 6.10
N TYR A 72 2.10 14.08 5.15
CA TYR A 72 2.13 15.53 5.08
C TYR A 72 1.22 16.09 6.16
N ASP A 73 1.81 16.79 7.12
CA ASP A 73 1.03 17.42 8.16
C ASP A 73 0.43 18.73 7.68
N THR A 74 -0.88 18.84 7.80
CA THR A 74 -1.61 20.06 7.50
C THR A 74 -2.31 20.66 8.72
N ASN A 75 -2.51 19.89 9.80
CA ASN A 75 -3.45 20.27 10.85
C ASN A 75 -2.90 20.20 12.27
N SER A 76 -1.70 19.67 12.46
CA SER A 76 -1.07 19.53 13.79
C SER A 76 -1.87 18.70 14.80
N ASP A 77 -2.71 17.77 14.33
CA ASP A 77 -3.51 16.87 15.14
C ASP A 77 -3.14 15.41 14.88
N SER A 78 -3.30 14.57 15.90
CA SER A 78 -3.17 13.11 15.73
C SER A 78 -4.35 12.55 14.96
N TYR A 79 -4.09 11.71 13.96
CA TYR A 79 -5.15 11.05 13.19
C TYR A 79 -4.67 9.72 12.59
N ASP A 80 -5.63 8.91 12.14
CA ASP A 80 -5.37 7.69 11.36
C ASP A 80 -5.62 7.96 9.87
N ILE A 81 -4.60 7.72 9.04
CA ILE A 81 -4.69 7.94 7.59
C ILE A 81 -5.72 7.01 6.95
N SER A 82 -5.80 5.77 7.43
CA SER A 82 -6.76 4.80 6.88
C SER A 82 -8.20 5.23 7.13
N GLU A 83 -8.50 5.70 8.34
CA GLU A 83 -9.82 6.26 8.68
C GLU A 83 -10.13 7.52 7.88
N ALA A 84 -9.17 8.45 7.81
CA ALA A 84 -9.33 9.68 7.03
C ALA A 84 -9.61 9.40 5.55
N LEU A 85 -8.91 8.44 4.95
CA LEU A 85 -9.14 8.03 3.56
C LEU A 85 -10.50 7.33 3.39
N GLN A 86 -10.94 6.50 4.34
CA GLN A 86 -12.28 5.91 4.31
C GLN A 86 -13.38 6.98 4.37
N GLU A 87 -13.26 7.93 5.28
CA GLU A 87 -14.24 9.03 5.40
C GLU A 87 -14.33 9.85 4.11
N GLU A 88 -13.20 10.14 3.48
CA GLU A 88 -13.17 10.83 2.18
C GLU A 88 -13.90 10.06 1.10
N LEU A 89 -13.71 8.75 1.04
CA LEU A 89 -14.37 7.87 0.07
C LEU A 89 -15.87 7.82 0.30
N LEU A 90 -16.32 7.71 1.57
CA LEU A 90 -17.74 7.66 1.93
C LEU A 90 -18.46 8.99 1.66
N LEU A 91 -17.77 10.11 1.84
CA LEU A 91 -18.35 11.44 1.68
C LEU A 91 -18.31 11.97 0.25
N ASN A 92 -17.78 11.20 -0.72
CA ASN A 92 -17.54 11.63 -2.10
C ASN A 92 -16.84 13.00 -2.17
N LYS A 93 -16.06 13.35 -1.16
CA LYS A 93 -15.38 14.64 -1.12
C LYS A 93 -14.22 14.63 -2.11
N PRO A 94 -14.16 15.59 -3.02
CA PRO A 94 -13.06 15.69 -3.96
C PRO A 94 -11.80 16.30 -3.32
N ILE A 95 -11.43 15.89 -2.10
CA ILE A 95 -10.34 16.50 -1.33
C ILE A 95 -9.03 16.46 -2.09
N PHE A 96 -8.87 15.52 -3.01
CA PHE A 96 -7.65 15.37 -3.78
C PHE A 96 -7.78 15.70 -5.27
N ASN A 97 -8.83 16.38 -5.73
CA ASN A 97 -9.07 16.57 -7.16
C ASN A 97 -7.88 17.20 -7.93
N ASN A 98 -7.01 17.93 -7.24
CA ASN A 98 -5.82 18.54 -7.82
C ASN A 98 -4.51 18.09 -7.15
N CYS A 99 -4.52 17.03 -6.33
CA CYS A 99 -3.33 16.60 -5.63
C CYS A 99 -2.49 15.66 -6.52
N PRO A 100 -1.20 15.98 -6.78
CA PRO A 100 -0.32 15.12 -7.55
C PRO A 100 -0.19 13.70 -7.00
N ILE A 101 -0.28 13.54 -5.66
CA ILE A 101 -0.22 12.24 -4.98
C ILE A 101 -1.38 11.36 -5.44
N LYS A 102 -2.61 11.88 -5.42
CA LYS A 102 -3.80 11.14 -5.87
C LYS A 102 -3.65 10.66 -7.32
N TYR A 103 -3.21 11.55 -8.20
CA TYR A 103 -3.03 11.21 -9.61
C TYR A 103 -2.01 10.08 -9.80
N ASN A 104 -0.89 10.13 -9.09
CA ASN A 104 0.14 9.11 -9.18
C ASN A 104 -0.30 7.78 -8.56
N ILE A 105 -1.01 7.80 -7.43
CA ILE A 105 -1.60 6.58 -6.85
C ILE A 105 -2.64 6.01 -7.80
N LYS A 106 -3.52 6.83 -8.38
CA LYS A 106 -4.51 6.40 -9.38
C LYS A 106 -3.85 5.70 -10.57
N ASN A 107 -2.77 6.28 -11.10
CA ASN A 107 -2.03 5.66 -12.21
C ASN A 107 -1.42 4.31 -11.84
N ARG A 108 -0.87 4.17 -10.64
CA ARG A 108 -0.31 2.91 -10.14
C ARG A 108 -1.39 1.85 -9.97
N LEU A 109 -2.49 2.20 -9.32
CA LEU A 109 -3.60 1.29 -9.11
C LEU A 109 -4.26 0.85 -10.42
N SER A 110 -4.36 1.73 -11.43
CA SER A 110 -4.89 1.35 -12.74
C SER A 110 -4.05 0.26 -13.42
N VAL A 111 -2.72 0.34 -13.32
CA VAL A 111 -1.82 -0.70 -13.85
C VAL A 111 -1.95 -2.00 -13.06
N LEU A 112 -1.99 -1.90 -11.72
CA LEU A 112 -2.15 -3.06 -10.85
C LEU A 112 -3.50 -3.76 -11.07
N ARG A 113 -4.55 -3.00 -11.38
CA ARG A 113 -5.85 -3.55 -11.76
C ARG A 113 -5.81 -4.38 -13.05
N LEU A 114 -4.99 -3.98 -14.04
CA LEU A 114 -4.80 -4.77 -15.26
C LEU A 114 -4.19 -6.13 -14.95
N ILE A 115 -3.24 -6.20 -14.01
CA ILE A 115 -2.64 -7.47 -13.59
C ILE A 115 -3.71 -8.39 -12.98
N ASN A 116 -4.60 -7.82 -12.16
CA ASN A 116 -5.63 -8.59 -11.45
C ASN A 116 -6.74 -9.14 -12.37
N ASN A 117 -7.22 -8.33 -13.29
CA ASN A 117 -8.48 -8.60 -13.96
C ASN A 117 -8.34 -9.22 -15.37
N GLN A 118 -7.25 -8.98 -16.06
CA GLN A 118 -7.18 -9.29 -17.50
C GLN A 118 -5.88 -9.95 -17.94
N GLY A 119 -4.93 -10.15 -17.03
CA GLY A 119 -3.56 -10.38 -17.46
C GLY A 119 -3.02 -9.16 -18.23
N LEU A 120 -1.72 -9.06 -18.33
CA LEU A 120 -1.04 -7.90 -18.93
C LEU A 120 -1.09 -7.99 -20.46
N LYS A 121 -2.24 -7.77 -21.10
CA LYS A 121 -2.31 -7.96 -22.56
C LYS A 121 -2.01 -6.72 -23.37
N GLN A 122 -2.31 -5.52 -22.92
CA GLN A 122 -1.95 -4.28 -23.61
C GLN A 122 -2.14 -3.06 -22.73
N ILE A 123 -1.16 -2.14 -22.72
CA ILE A 123 -1.43 -0.75 -22.38
C ILE A 123 -1.72 -0.03 -23.69
N ASP A 124 -2.99 0.23 -23.89
CA ASP A 124 -3.45 1.26 -24.80
C ASP A 124 -3.79 2.51 -23.96
N ASP A 125 -3.47 3.70 -24.46
CA ASP A 125 -3.87 4.96 -23.82
C ASP A 125 -5.39 5.04 -23.57
N GLY A 126 -6.19 4.32 -24.36
CA GLY A 126 -7.62 4.18 -24.18
C GLY A 126 -8.05 3.48 -22.89
N ILE A 127 -7.26 2.56 -22.34
CA ILE A 127 -7.60 1.84 -21.10
C ILE A 127 -7.53 2.78 -19.89
N TYR A 128 -6.58 3.71 -19.87
CA TYR A 128 -6.46 4.69 -18.79
C TYR A 128 -7.58 5.71 -18.77
N SER A 129 -8.09 6.08 -19.94
CA SER A 129 -9.24 6.97 -20.05
C SER A 129 -10.53 6.35 -19.49
N GLN A 130 -10.59 5.02 -19.43
CA GLN A 130 -11.72 4.26 -18.88
C GLN A 130 -11.64 4.05 -17.36
N TYR A 131 -10.49 4.29 -16.74
CA TYR A 131 -10.32 4.15 -15.28
C TYR A 131 -10.98 5.31 -14.56
N SER A 132 -12.21 5.10 -14.13
CA SER A 132 -13.05 6.10 -13.50
C SER A 132 -12.57 6.47 -12.08
N ASN A 133 -13.14 7.50 -11.49
CA ASN A 133 -12.91 7.81 -10.08
C ASN A 133 -13.49 6.71 -9.18
N GLU A 134 -14.62 6.13 -9.56
CA GLU A 134 -15.22 5.00 -8.83
C GLU A 134 -14.29 3.79 -8.80
N ASP A 135 -13.72 3.42 -9.94
CA ASP A 135 -12.72 2.36 -10.01
C ASP A 135 -11.53 2.64 -9.10
N TYR A 136 -11.05 3.88 -9.11
CA TYR A 136 -9.96 4.31 -8.24
C TYR A 136 -10.31 4.14 -6.75
N TYR A 137 -11.50 4.54 -6.35
CA TYR A 137 -11.96 4.41 -4.97
C TYR A 137 -12.07 2.95 -4.55
N GLN A 138 -12.65 2.12 -5.39
CA GLN A 138 -12.78 0.68 -5.15
C GLN A 138 -11.41 -0.02 -5.03
N ASP A 139 -10.43 0.39 -5.83
CA ASP A 139 -9.10 -0.19 -5.76
C ASP A 139 -8.30 0.37 -4.58
N LEU A 140 -8.53 1.62 -4.18
CA LEU A 140 -7.89 2.22 -3.01
C LEU A 140 -8.31 1.51 -1.70
N LEU A 141 -9.58 1.11 -1.57
CA LEU A 141 -10.06 0.32 -0.43
C LEU A 141 -9.29 -1.00 -0.23
N LYS A 142 -8.71 -1.54 -1.31
CA LYS A 142 -7.93 -2.79 -1.31
C LYS A 142 -6.44 -2.57 -0.99
N THR A 143 -6.09 -1.42 -0.45
CA THR A 143 -4.69 -1.07 -0.16
C THR A 143 -4.44 -0.89 1.33
N ALA A 144 -3.16 -0.98 1.69
CA ALA A 144 -2.64 -0.61 2.99
C ALA A 144 -1.62 0.52 2.85
N TYR A 145 -1.51 1.35 3.87
CA TYR A 145 -0.49 2.37 4.00
C TYR A 145 0.41 2.05 5.17
N CYS A 146 1.70 2.34 5.01
CA CYS A 146 2.68 2.32 6.07
C CYS A 146 3.66 3.46 5.84
N ASN A 147 3.73 4.38 6.78
CA ASN A 147 4.74 5.43 6.77
C ASN A 147 5.94 5.04 7.63
N ILE A 148 7.14 5.36 7.18
CA ILE A 148 8.36 5.19 7.96
C ILE A 148 8.30 6.07 9.20
N LYS A 149 7.94 7.33 9.04
CA LYS A 149 7.71 8.27 10.15
C LYS A 149 6.22 8.49 10.32
N LYS A 150 5.72 8.20 11.52
CA LYS A 150 4.28 8.25 11.85
C LYS A 150 3.96 9.41 12.80
N SER A 151 4.68 10.51 12.67
CA SER A 151 4.51 11.72 13.50
C SER A 151 5.10 12.93 12.81
N ASP A 152 4.69 14.13 13.22
CA ASP A 152 5.36 15.40 12.92
C ASP A 152 5.90 15.51 11.46
N GLY A 153 5.05 15.24 10.49
CA GLY A 153 5.43 15.26 9.08
C GLY A 153 5.84 16.66 8.60
N ALA A 154 6.68 16.71 7.59
CA ALA A 154 7.17 17.96 7.01
C ALA A 154 6.92 18.02 5.50
N GLY A 155 6.76 19.23 4.97
CA GLY A 155 6.59 19.45 3.54
C GLY A 155 7.81 19.05 2.70
N LYS A 156 8.98 18.87 3.34
CA LYS A 156 10.20 18.39 2.72
C LYS A 156 10.90 17.41 3.66
N SER A 157 10.94 16.15 3.26
CA SER A 157 11.56 15.09 4.04
C SER A 157 13.08 15.22 4.09
N ASN A 158 13.67 14.92 5.25
CA ASN A 158 15.10 14.79 5.46
C ASN A 158 15.48 13.30 5.56
N SER A 159 16.29 12.79 4.61
CA SER A 159 16.65 11.37 4.54
C SER A 159 17.34 10.85 5.81
N HIS A 160 18.23 11.64 6.43
CA HIS A 160 18.89 11.24 7.66
C HIS A 160 17.90 11.08 8.82
N ASN A 161 16.97 12.01 8.97
CA ASN A 161 15.91 11.90 9.97
C ASN A 161 15.01 10.68 9.70
N LEU A 162 14.63 10.46 8.44
CA LEU A 162 13.82 9.29 8.05
C LEU A 162 14.55 7.97 8.31
N LYS A 163 15.86 7.89 8.08
CA LYS A 163 16.66 6.70 8.43
C LYS A 163 16.61 6.42 9.93
N ASN A 164 16.78 7.45 10.76
CA ASN A 164 16.67 7.29 12.21
C ASN A 164 15.25 6.88 12.65
N CYS A 165 14.22 7.45 12.02
CA CYS A 165 12.84 7.03 12.26
C CYS A 165 12.61 5.58 11.84
N PHE A 166 13.15 5.16 10.68
CA PHE A 166 13.05 3.78 10.22
C PHE A 166 13.67 2.81 11.22
N LEU A 167 14.91 3.07 11.64
CA LEU A 167 15.61 2.22 12.62
C LEU A 167 14.84 2.08 13.93
N ARG A 168 14.26 3.19 14.42
CA ARG A 168 13.47 3.19 15.65
C ARG A 168 12.13 2.47 15.49
N ASN A 169 11.51 2.54 14.31
CA ASN A 169 10.22 1.96 14.00
C ASN A 169 10.30 0.59 13.34
N MET A 170 11.49 0.06 13.06
CA MET A 170 11.71 -1.11 12.21
C MET A 170 10.86 -2.32 12.66
N GLU A 171 10.88 -2.65 13.94
CA GLU A 171 10.08 -3.77 14.48
C GLU A 171 8.59 -3.59 14.20
N ILE A 172 8.05 -2.38 14.38
CA ILE A 172 6.64 -2.06 14.14
C ILE A 172 6.31 -2.15 12.65
N ILE A 173 7.19 -1.65 11.78
CA ILE A 173 7.02 -1.72 10.33
C ILE A 173 7.03 -3.17 9.84
N GLU A 174 7.95 -3.98 10.35
CA GLU A 174 8.02 -5.41 10.05
C GLU A 174 6.77 -6.17 10.55
N GLU A 175 6.26 -5.83 11.74
CA GLU A 175 5.00 -6.38 12.24
C GLU A 175 3.83 -6.01 11.33
N GLN A 176 3.73 -4.75 10.88
CA GLN A 176 2.70 -4.31 9.95
C GLN A 176 2.80 -5.07 8.61
N ILE A 177 3.99 -5.17 8.02
CA ILE A 177 4.19 -5.91 6.77
C ILE A 177 3.80 -7.38 6.93
N SER A 178 4.25 -8.01 8.01
CA SER A 178 3.96 -9.43 8.27
C SER A 178 2.46 -9.68 8.49
N PHE A 179 1.78 -8.80 9.21
CA PHE A 179 0.36 -8.91 9.49
C PHE A 179 -0.51 -8.62 8.26
N PHE A 180 -0.21 -7.54 7.53
CA PHE A 180 -0.93 -7.22 6.30
C PHE A 180 -0.65 -8.25 5.20
N ASN A 181 0.51 -8.85 5.22
CA ASN A 181 0.96 -9.86 4.26
C ASN A 181 0.65 -9.43 2.80
N PRO A 182 1.22 -8.32 2.34
CA PRO A 182 0.94 -7.78 1.01
C PRO A 182 1.47 -8.70 -0.09
N SER A 183 0.77 -8.73 -1.22
CA SER A 183 1.26 -9.36 -2.44
C SER A 183 2.35 -8.52 -3.10
N LEU A 184 2.31 -7.19 -2.88
CA LEU A 184 3.25 -6.23 -3.41
C LEU A 184 3.40 -5.05 -2.46
N ILE A 185 4.63 -4.71 -2.11
CA ILE A 185 4.96 -3.46 -1.42
C ILE A 185 5.39 -2.45 -2.48
N VAL A 186 4.83 -1.26 -2.47
CA VAL A 186 5.20 -0.15 -3.35
C VAL A 186 5.92 0.91 -2.54
N GLY A 187 7.23 1.02 -2.73
CA GLY A 187 8.07 2.01 -2.07
C GLY A 187 7.94 3.39 -2.72
N GLY A 188 7.74 4.42 -1.90
CA GLY A 188 7.67 5.81 -2.31
C GLY A 188 9.02 6.54 -2.22
N ASN A 189 10.07 6.08 -2.94
CA ASN A 189 11.44 6.62 -2.84
C ASN A 189 11.98 6.49 -1.40
N VAL A 190 11.89 5.30 -0.85
CA VAL A 190 12.30 4.99 0.53
C VAL A 190 13.57 4.14 0.59
N VAL A 191 14.01 3.56 -0.54
CA VAL A 191 15.18 2.68 -0.58
C VAL A 191 16.45 3.48 -0.29
N ASP A 192 16.80 4.40 -1.19
CA ASP A 192 18.06 5.10 -1.14
C ASP A 192 18.28 5.92 0.15
N GLY A 193 19.27 5.51 0.93
CA GLY A 193 19.71 6.22 2.13
C GLY A 193 18.71 6.22 3.30
N ILE A 194 17.66 5.40 3.22
CA ILE A 194 16.67 5.25 4.31
C ILE A 194 16.61 3.80 4.79
N ILE A 195 16.22 2.86 3.93
CA ILE A 195 16.05 1.47 4.33
C ILE A 195 17.14 0.52 3.80
N ASP A 196 17.85 0.88 2.72
CA ASP A 196 18.76 0.04 1.96
C ASP A 196 19.83 -0.70 2.79
N ASP A 197 20.45 0.00 3.75
CA ASP A 197 21.49 -0.58 4.61
C ASP A 197 20.94 -1.40 5.80
N ASN A 198 19.61 -1.40 6.00
CA ASN A 198 19.00 -1.85 7.25
C ASN A 198 17.98 -2.97 7.06
N VAL A 199 17.77 -3.40 5.83
CA VAL A 199 16.90 -4.52 5.49
C VAL A 199 17.69 -5.59 4.74
N GLU A 200 17.23 -6.82 4.84
CA GLU A 200 17.77 -7.92 4.04
C GLU A 200 17.08 -7.90 2.67
N TRP A 201 17.90 -7.84 1.63
CA TRP A 201 17.44 -7.91 0.24
C TRP A 201 17.65 -9.32 -0.32
N GLY A 202 16.60 -9.83 -0.98
CA GLY A 202 16.70 -11.05 -1.78
C GLY A 202 17.05 -10.75 -3.24
N ASP A 203 16.42 -11.46 -4.17
CA ASP A 203 16.71 -11.35 -5.60
C ASP A 203 16.27 -9.99 -6.18
N ILE A 204 17.09 -9.48 -7.13
CA ILE A 204 16.69 -8.40 -8.02
C ILE A 204 15.90 -9.01 -9.17
N LEU A 205 14.62 -8.68 -9.22
CA LEU A 205 13.69 -9.25 -10.22
C LEU A 205 13.67 -8.43 -11.51
N TYR A 206 13.80 -7.11 -11.40
CA TYR A 206 13.78 -6.19 -12.53
C TYR A 206 14.43 -4.85 -12.18
N VAL A 207 15.12 -4.24 -13.14
CA VAL A 207 15.58 -2.85 -13.08
C VAL A 207 15.28 -2.21 -14.44
N SER A 208 14.59 -1.07 -14.43
CA SER A 208 14.30 -0.32 -15.66
C SER A 208 15.57 0.32 -16.24
N GLU A 209 15.60 0.55 -17.54
CA GLU A 209 16.73 1.24 -18.21
C GLU A 209 16.94 2.66 -17.66
N SER A 210 15.87 3.32 -17.24
CA SER A 210 15.92 4.64 -16.62
C SER A 210 16.36 4.62 -15.16
N HIS A 211 16.43 3.44 -14.53
CA HIS A 211 16.64 3.23 -13.10
C HIS A 211 15.56 3.87 -12.19
N TYR A 212 14.40 4.22 -12.75
CA TYR A 212 13.32 4.84 -11.99
C TYR A 212 12.37 3.83 -11.35
N ILE A 213 12.36 2.60 -11.87
CA ILE A 213 11.53 1.51 -11.40
C ILE A 213 12.39 0.28 -11.25
N SER A 214 12.39 -0.29 -10.07
CA SER A 214 13.06 -1.55 -9.78
C SER A 214 12.15 -2.45 -8.97
N ILE A 215 12.22 -3.76 -9.19
CA ILE A 215 11.50 -4.76 -8.42
C ILE A 215 12.52 -5.67 -7.75
N TYR A 216 12.49 -5.69 -6.43
CA TYR A 216 13.34 -6.50 -5.58
C TYR A 216 12.50 -7.48 -4.76
N GLN A 217 13.16 -8.37 -4.08
CA GLN A 217 12.60 -9.04 -2.92
C GLN A 217 13.16 -8.37 -1.65
N ILE A 218 12.31 -8.01 -0.72
CA ILE A 218 12.69 -7.62 0.63
C ILE A 218 12.36 -8.77 1.58
N ILE A 219 13.31 -9.13 2.44
CA ILE A 219 13.15 -10.20 3.42
C ILE A 219 12.72 -9.60 4.75
N ILE A 220 11.52 -9.92 5.19
CA ILE A 220 10.96 -9.46 6.45
C ILE A 220 10.63 -10.67 7.30
N ARG A 221 11.27 -10.80 8.46
CA ARG A 221 11.08 -11.92 9.39
C ARG A 221 11.23 -13.29 8.71
N GLY A 222 12.20 -13.39 7.78
CA GLY A 222 12.50 -14.61 7.02
C GLY A 222 11.55 -14.91 5.86
N GLU A 223 10.60 -14.03 5.56
CA GLU A 223 9.72 -14.15 4.40
C GLU A 223 10.04 -13.11 3.33
N ALA A 224 10.10 -13.55 2.05
CA ALA A 224 10.41 -12.68 0.92
C ALA A 224 9.14 -11.99 0.42
N TYR A 225 9.15 -10.66 0.33
CA TYR A 225 8.07 -9.84 -0.21
C TYR A 225 8.53 -9.14 -1.50
N PRO A 226 7.69 -9.14 -2.55
CA PRO A 226 7.95 -8.30 -3.71
C PRO A 226 7.92 -6.82 -3.33
N PHE A 227 8.97 -6.12 -3.67
CA PHE A 227 9.12 -4.69 -3.39
C PHE A 227 9.36 -3.94 -4.70
N LEU A 228 8.42 -3.08 -5.05
CA LEU A 228 8.49 -2.17 -6.19
C LEU A 228 9.05 -0.84 -5.70
N ASP A 229 10.31 -0.57 -6.01
CA ASP A 229 10.90 0.74 -5.76
C ASP A 229 10.58 1.69 -6.89
N MET A 230 10.01 2.83 -6.55
CA MET A 230 9.68 3.88 -7.49
C MET A 230 9.61 5.25 -6.81
N TYR A 231 9.54 6.31 -7.58
CA TYR A 231 9.47 7.65 -7.03
C TYR A 231 8.27 7.86 -6.09
N HIS A 232 8.48 8.73 -5.10
CA HIS A 232 7.40 9.16 -4.21
C HIS A 232 6.21 9.71 -5.03
N PRO A 233 4.96 9.35 -4.68
CA PRO A 233 3.76 9.76 -5.43
C PRO A 233 3.58 11.26 -5.63
N ALA A 234 4.15 12.09 -4.73
CA ALA A 234 4.08 13.54 -4.85
C ALA A 234 5.02 14.15 -5.91
N ARG A 235 5.97 13.37 -6.45
CA ARG A 235 6.88 13.89 -7.46
C ARG A 235 6.22 13.85 -8.83
N ALA A 236 6.04 15.02 -9.43
CA ALA A 236 5.52 15.18 -10.78
C ALA A 236 6.57 14.74 -11.83
N ILE A 237 6.73 13.44 -12.01
CA ILE A 237 7.47 12.88 -13.13
C ILE A 237 6.50 12.69 -14.28
N LYS A 238 7.00 12.81 -15.52
CA LYS A 238 6.22 12.69 -16.75
C LYS A 238 5.35 11.42 -16.69
N HIS A 239 4.12 11.59 -16.28
CA HIS A 239 3.17 10.55 -15.88
C HIS A 239 2.98 9.40 -16.89
N VAL A 240 3.27 9.65 -18.18
CA VAL A 240 3.17 8.65 -19.23
C VAL A 240 4.34 7.65 -19.16
N ILE A 241 5.57 8.15 -18.93
CA ILE A 241 6.77 7.30 -18.83
C ILE A 241 6.65 6.36 -17.64
N ASP A 242 6.20 6.89 -16.51
CA ASP A 242 6.02 6.13 -15.27
C ASP A 242 5.06 4.93 -15.46
N ARG A 243 3.97 5.14 -16.17
CA ARG A 243 2.99 4.08 -16.45
C ARG A 243 3.53 3.00 -17.38
N ILE A 244 4.21 3.41 -18.45
CA ILE A 244 4.78 2.50 -19.43
C ILE A 244 5.88 1.65 -18.79
N GLU A 245 6.76 2.27 -18.02
CA GLU A 245 7.84 1.56 -17.33
C GLU A 245 7.30 0.62 -16.26
N LEU A 246 6.32 1.06 -15.46
CA LEU A 246 5.65 0.21 -14.48
C LEU A 246 5.01 -1.01 -15.14
N PHE A 247 4.31 -0.81 -16.24
CA PHE A 247 3.72 -1.93 -16.98
C PHE A 247 4.78 -2.89 -17.52
N LYS A 248 5.85 -2.39 -18.13
CA LYS A 248 6.95 -3.22 -18.61
C LYS A 248 7.57 -4.04 -17.47
N ALA A 249 7.81 -3.40 -16.34
CA ALA A 249 8.37 -4.05 -15.16
C ALA A 249 7.48 -5.20 -14.66
N LEU A 250 6.19 -4.93 -14.49
CA LEU A 250 5.23 -5.91 -13.99
C LEU A 250 4.98 -7.04 -15.01
N THR A 251 4.94 -6.72 -16.31
CA THR A 251 4.84 -7.72 -17.38
C THR A 251 6.05 -8.63 -17.36
N TYR A 252 7.24 -8.07 -17.33
CA TYR A 252 8.48 -8.83 -17.30
C TYR A 252 8.52 -9.82 -16.12
N VAL A 253 8.18 -9.35 -14.92
CA VAL A 253 8.17 -10.21 -13.72
C VAL A 253 7.09 -11.30 -13.84
N ASN A 254 5.91 -10.97 -14.36
CA ASN A 254 4.84 -11.96 -14.57
C ASN A 254 5.24 -13.04 -15.59
N ASP A 255 5.89 -12.66 -16.68
CA ASP A 255 6.29 -13.59 -17.74
C ASP A 255 7.46 -14.48 -17.30
N LYS A 256 8.43 -13.90 -16.59
CA LYS A 256 9.61 -14.63 -16.10
C LYS A 256 9.29 -15.53 -14.91
N TYR A 257 8.34 -15.12 -14.06
CA TYR A 257 7.94 -15.83 -12.85
C TYR A 257 6.42 -16.08 -12.84
N PRO A 258 5.91 -17.00 -13.68
CA PRO A 258 4.49 -17.26 -13.77
C PRO A 258 3.85 -17.57 -12.41
N GLY A 259 2.77 -16.86 -12.09
CA GLY A 259 2.09 -17.03 -10.80
C GLY A 259 2.75 -16.31 -9.61
N PHE A 260 3.80 -15.54 -9.83
CA PHE A 260 4.50 -14.80 -8.78
C PHE A 260 3.54 -13.97 -7.90
N TRP A 261 2.64 -13.23 -8.53
CA TRP A 261 1.62 -12.45 -7.80
C TRP A 261 0.53 -13.32 -7.18
N GLN A 262 0.15 -14.41 -7.86
CA GLN A 262 -0.97 -15.27 -7.48
C GLN A 262 -0.60 -16.26 -6.38
N ASN A 263 0.64 -16.73 -6.34
CA ASN A 263 1.08 -17.72 -5.35
C ASN A 263 1.11 -17.16 -3.93
N ARG A 264 1.37 -15.87 -3.76
CA ARG A 264 1.25 -15.21 -2.46
C ARG A 264 -0.19 -15.06 -2.00
N CYS A 265 -1.14 -14.87 -2.92
CA CYS A 265 -2.56 -14.78 -2.57
C CYS A 265 -3.12 -16.07 -1.99
N LYS A 266 -2.58 -17.23 -2.37
CA LYS A 266 -3.06 -18.55 -1.92
C LYS A 266 -2.56 -18.93 -0.53
N ASN A 267 -1.45 -18.37 -0.07
CA ASN A 267 -0.84 -18.73 1.24
C ASN A 267 -1.34 -17.86 2.39
N THR A 268 -2.35 -17.05 2.19
CA THR A 268 -2.87 -16.06 3.15
C THR A 268 -4.06 -16.53 3.97
N CYS A 269 -4.21 -17.83 4.21
CA CYS A 269 -4.94 -18.24 5.39
C CYS A 269 -4.06 -17.93 6.60
N PHE A 270 -4.56 -17.11 7.53
CA PHE A 270 -3.93 -16.82 8.81
C PHE A 270 -3.21 -18.06 9.32
N ARG A 271 -1.88 -18.04 9.38
CA ARG A 271 -1.16 -19.02 10.18
C ARG A 271 -1.59 -18.75 11.61
N THR A 272 -2.55 -19.54 12.08
CA THR A 272 -2.75 -19.67 13.52
C THR A 272 -1.42 -20.19 14.06
N GLU A 273 -0.72 -19.33 14.79
CA GLU A 273 0.40 -19.77 15.61
C GLU A 273 -0.06 -20.94 16.46
N LYS A 274 0.63 -22.07 16.29
CA LYS A 274 0.47 -23.24 17.16
C LYS A 274 1.23 -23.03 18.44
#